data_f8a5d0a337645ca42d3c42d8cbe42eef
#
_entry.id   f8a5d0a337645ca42d3c42d8cbe42eef
#
_cell.length_a   1.000
_cell.length_b   1.000
_cell.length_c   1.000
_cell.angle_alpha   90.00
_cell.angle_beta   90.00
_cell.angle_gamma   90.00
#
_symmetry.space_group_name_H-M   'P 1'
#
loop_
_entity.id
_entity.type
_entity.pdbx_description
1 polymer ?
#
loop_
_entity_poly.entity_id
_entity_poly.type
_entity_poly.pdbx_seq_one_letter_code
_entity_poly.pdbx_strand_id
1 'polypeptide(L)'
;MHSSMNNTKQIIIPAGEKRDWVLLNQPHTDWHIIQEANSSLLLHLIALPHPDDHVQMQTTITVEHHGEGCRTEIYGMGLLHGHQRCDMVTRVLHEVGEGYSSQLIKMVLDDSSKASFRGELKILPDAQHVEAYQTNRNILLSRQAEMITEPQVESYADDVKASHGATTGQLDESALFYMQQRCVGRESARRLLLCAFFDDVLRTLTDEQMQEQIIEKINEYIG
;
A
#
# COMPACT_ATOMS: atom_id res chain seq x y z
N MET A 1 7.73 28.94 13.26
CA MET A 1 7.65 28.85 11.80
C MET A 1 8.84 28.05 11.32
N HIS A 2 8.73 26.73 11.25
CA HIS A 2 9.72 25.88 10.56
C HIS A 2 9.11 25.53 9.20
N SER A 3 9.60 26.20 8.17
CA SER A 3 9.38 25.82 6.78
C SER A 3 10.11 24.49 6.57
N SER A 4 9.40 23.36 6.69
CA SER A 4 9.87 22.09 6.15
C SER A 4 9.89 22.27 4.63
N MET A 5 11.06 22.47 4.04
CA MET A 5 11.23 22.28 2.62
C MET A 5 10.85 20.82 2.32
N ASN A 6 9.67 20.63 1.76
CA ASN A 6 9.29 19.34 1.16
C ASN A 6 10.26 19.09 0.02
N ASN A 7 11.21 18.18 0.25
CA ASN A 7 12.19 17.80 -0.75
C ASN A 7 11.58 16.67 -1.59
N THR A 8 10.60 17.03 -2.44
CA THR A 8 9.98 16.08 -3.36
C THR A 8 11.03 15.57 -4.34
N LYS A 9 11.24 14.27 -4.36
CA LYS A 9 12.18 13.63 -5.29
C LYS A 9 11.48 13.36 -6.61
N GLN A 10 11.87 14.07 -7.66
CA GLN A 10 11.36 13.81 -9.00
C GLN A 10 12.17 12.70 -9.68
N ILE A 11 11.46 11.76 -10.31
CA ILE A 11 12.02 10.59 -10.99
C ILE A 11 11.31 10.43 -12.32
N ILE A 12 12.07 10.21 -13.39
CA ILE A 12 11.53 9.89 -14.71
C ILE A 12 11.85 8.43 -15.01
N ILE A 13 10.83 7.67 -15.43
CA ILE A 13 10.99 6.32 -15.96
C ILE A 13 10.87 6.43 -17.49
N PRO A 14 11.98 6.28 -18.22
CA PRO A 14 12.01 6.42 -19.66
C PRO A 14 11.12 5.39 -20.38
N ALA A 15 10.79 5.69 -21.62
CA ALA A 15 9.95 4.82 -22.46
C ALA A 15 10.49 3.39 -22.54
N GLY A 16 9.60 2.41 -22.32
CA GLY A 16 9.90 0.98 -22.35
C GLY A 16 10.70 0.47 -21.14
N GLU A 17 11.12 1.31 -20.20
CA GLU A 17 11.85 0.87 -19.02
C GLU A 17 10.92 0.29 -17.96
N LYS A 18 11.49 -0.65 -17.17
CA LYS A 18 10.85 -1.24 -15.99
C LYS A 18 11.60 -0.85 -14.73
N ARG A 19 10.87 -0.48 -13.70
CA ARG A 19 11.41 -0.19 -12.37
C ARG A 19 10.66 -0.99 -11.31
N ASP A 20 11.43 -1.56 -10.40
CA ASP A 20 10.94 -2.25 -9.21
C ASP A 20 11.62 -1.64 -7.99
N TRP A 21 10.83 -1.09 -7.08
CA TRP A 21 11.33 -0.42 -5.88
C TRP A 21 10.58 -0.85 -4.63
N VAL A 22 11.32 -0.99 -3.56
CA VAL A 22 10.79 -1.24 -2.22
C VAL A 22 11.17 -0.11 -1.28
N LEU A 23 10.20 0.53 -0.69
CA LEU A 23 10.34 1.55 0.36
C LEU A 23 9.96 0.94 1.70
N LEU A 24 10.96 0.61 2.50
CA LEU A 24 10.79 -0.04 3.81
C LEU A 24 11.03 0.97 4.93
N ASN A 25 10.05 1.12 5.84
CA ASN A 25 10.12 1.93 7.06
C ASN A 25 10.69 3.35 6.84
N GLN A 26 10.27 4.00 5.76
CA GLN A 26 10.74 5.36 5.47
C GLN A 26 10.04 6.37 6.40
N PRO A 27 10.77 7.18 7.17
CA PRO A 27 10.16 8.17 8.08
C PRO A 27 9.45 9.28 7.31
N HIS A 28 10.02 9.68 6.18
CA HIS A 28 9.39 10.63 5.26
C HIS A 28 9.81 10.35 3.82
N THR A 29 8.81 10.24 2.94
CA THR A 29 9.03 10.03 1.50
C THR A 29 8.04 10.90 0.73
N ASP A 30 8.54 11.66 -0.22
CA ASP A 30 7.74 12.43 -1.17
C ASP A 30 8.36 12.26 -2.56
N TRP A 31 7.73 11.42 -3.39
CA TRP A 31 8.21 11.10 -4.73
C TRP A 31 7.20 11.50 -5.78
N HIS A 32 7.68 12.18 -6.81
CA HIS A 32 6.96 12.50 -8.03
C HIS A 32 7.58 11.72 -9.19
N ILE A 33 6.86 10.74 -9.70
CA ILE A 33 7.32 9.78 -10.71
C ILE A 33 6.59 10.07 -12.02
N ILE A 34 7.33 10.31 -13.07
CA ILE A 34 6.82 10.51 -14.42
C ILE A 34 7.14 9.27 -15.24
N GLN A 35 6.12 8.65 -15.83
CA GLN A 35 6.26 7.48 -16.70
C GLN A 35 6.08 7.87 -18.16
N GLU A 36 7.11 7.59 -18.96
CA GLU A 36 7.02 7.70 -20.42
C GLU A 36 6.44 6.43 -21.06
N ALA A 37 6.13 6.48 -22.34
CA ALA A 37 5.38 5.45 -23.07
C ALA A 37 5.90 4.01 -22.83
N ASN A 38 4.97 3.07 -22.59
CA ASN A 38 5.24 1.64 -22.39
C ASN A 38 6.20 1.33 -21.23
N SER A 39 6.37 2.26 -20.30
CA SER A 39 7.15 2.01 -19.09
C SER A 39 6.33 1.29 -18.00
N SER A 40 7.02 0.64 -17.07
CA SER A 40 6.38 -0.10 -15.98
C SER A 40 7.01 0.24 -14.64
N LEU A 41 6.16 0.46 -13.65
CA LEU A 41 6.55 0.66 -12.25
C LEU A 41 5.89 -0.40 -11.37
N LEU A 42 6.70 -1.15 -10.62
CA LEU A 42 6.29 -1.95 -9.49
C LEU A 42 6.83 -1.30 -8.22
N LEU A 43 5.96 -0.89 -7.31
CA LEU A 43 6.37 -0.16 -6.11
C LEU A 43 5.77 -0.81 -4.86
N HIS A 44 6.63 -1.16 -3.91
CA HIS A 44 6.23 -1.66 -2.61
C HIS A 44 6.44 -0.59 -1.53
N LEU A 45 5.40 -0.31 -0.75
CA LEU A 45 5.40 0.61 0.38
C LEU A 45 5.19 -0.20 1.66
N ILE A 46 6.26 -0.37 2.45
CA ILE A 46 6.24 -1.30 3.57
C ILE A 46 6.53 -0.57 4.89
N ALA A 47 5.59 -0.65 5.81
CA ALA A 47 5.69 -0.14 7.18
C ALA A 47 5.59 -1.31 8.18
N LEU A 48 6.72 -1.70 8.77
CA LEU A 48 6.84 -2.77 9.75
C LEU A 48 7.03 -2.20 11.15
N PRO A 49 6.78 -3.01 12.20
CA PRO A 49 7.01 -2.61 13.58
C PRO A 49 8.39 -1.99 13.79
N HIS A 50 8.43 -0.84 14.42
CA HIS A 50 9.66 -0.11 14.69
C HIS A 50 9.96 -0.13 16.18
N PRO A 51 11.25 -0.17 16.63
CA PRO A 51 11.60 -0.12 18.04
C PRO A 51 11.14 1.14 18.77
N ASP A 52 11.05 2.27 18.05
CA ASP A 52 10.45 3.48 18.60
C ASP A 52 8.92 3.39 18.52
N ASP A 53 8.28 3.35 19.69
CA ASP A 53 6.83 3.26 19.84
C ASP A 53 6.08 4.50 19.32
N HIS A 54 6.75 5.63 19.15
CA HIS A 54 6.17 6.89 18.67
C HIS A 54 6.59 7.27 17.24
N VAL A 55 7.17 6.34 16.50
CA VAL A 55 7.59 6.62 15.11
C VAL A 55 6.42 7.07 14.27
N GLN A 56 6.68 8.06 13.43
CA GLN A 56 5.73 8.55 12.42
C GLN A 56 6.34 8.33 11.04
N MET A 57 5.64 7.58 10.21
CA MET A 57 6.00 7.31 8.82
C MET A 57 5.02 8.05 7.91
N GLN A 58 5.55 8.82 6.98
CA GLN A 58 4.74 9.58 6.02
C GLN A 58 5.25 9.31 4.61
N THR A 59 4.38 8.79 3.76
CA THR A 59 4.72 8.48 2.37
C THR A 59 3.74 9.15 1.44
N THR A 60 4.25 9.95 0.50
CA THR A 60 3.50 10.53 -0.60
C THR A 60 4.13 10.09 -1.90
N ILE A 61 3.34 9.43 -2.74
CA ILE A 61 3.75 8.97 -4.07
C ILE A 61 2.79 9.56 -5.10
N THR A 62 3.31 10.31 -6.03
CA THR A 62 2.56 10.80 -7.19
C THR A 62 3.17 10.17 -8.44
N VAL A 63 2.35 9.51 -9.24
CA VAL A 63 2.74 8.90 -10.52
C VAL A 63 1.92 9.54 -11.63
N GLU A 64 2.58 10.00 -12.68
CA GLU A 64 1.95 10.58 -13.86
C GLU A 64 2.30 9.75 -15.10
N HIS A 65 1.28 9.31 -15.84
CA HIS A 65 1.40 8.61 -17.10
C HIS A 65 1.38 9.62 -18.24
N HIS A 66 2.55 10.04 -18.71
CA HIS A 66 2.72 10.98 -19.83
C HIS A 66 2.76 10.28 -21.20
N GLY A 67 2.91 8.96 -21.26
CA GLY A 67 2.95 8.17 -22.49
C GLY A 67 1.93 7.03 -22.47
N GLU A 68 1.48 6.60 -23.65
CA GLU A 68 0.57 5.47 -23.79
C GLU A 68 1.20 4.15 -23.30
N GLY A 69 0.37 3.22 -22.83
CA GLY A 69 0.79 1.89 -22.41
C GLY A 69 1.58 1.85 -21.11
N CYS A 70 1.57 2.91 -20.30
CA CYS A 70 2.19 2.91 -18.98
C CYS A 70 1.49 1.93 -18.02
N ARG A 71 2.29 1.24 -17.21
CA ARG A 71 1.79 0.32 -16.20
C ARG A 71 2.32 0.68 -14.82
N THR A 72 1.43 0.87 -13.85
CA THR A 72 1.78 1.13 -12.43
C THR A 72 1.12 0.11 -11.52
N GLU A 73 1.92 -0.56 -10.70
CA GLU A 73 1.42 -1.43 -9.64
C GLU A 73 2.02 -0.98 -8.30
N ILE A 74 1.15 -0.60 -7.36
CA ILE A 74 1.54 -0.17 -6.01
C ILE A 74 1.00 -1.16 -5.00
N TYR A 75 1.88 -1.81 -4.28
CA TYR A 75 1.55 -2.73 -3.19
C TYR A 75 2.01 -2.13 -1.87
N GLY A 76 1.07 -1.85 -0.97
CA GLY A 76 1.37 -1.34 0.35
C GLY A 76 1.01 -2.32 1.44
N MET A 77 1.84 -2.42 2.46
CA MET A 77 1.51 -3.11 3.69
C MET A 77 2.00 -2.34 4.91
N GLY A 78 1.21 -2.39 5.97
CA GLY A 78 1.59 -1.84 7.27
C GLY A 78 1.18 -2.76 8.41
N LEU A 79 2.12 -3.03 9.32
CA LEU A 79 1.88 -3.68 10.59
C LEU A 79 2.37 -2.74 11.69
N LEU A 80 1.44 -2.15 12.44
CA LEU A 80 1.73 -1.12 13.44
C LEU A 80 1.19 -1.53 14.81
N HIS A 81 1.91 -1.11 15.85
CA HIS A 81 1.51 -1.33 17.25
C HIS A 81 1.83 -0.11 18.12
N GLY A 82 1.52 -0.20 19.41
CA GLY A 82 1.83 0.85 20.37
C GLY A 82 1.18 2.18 19.97
N HIS A 83 1.96 3.23 19.81
CA HIS A 83 1.52 4.57 19.39
C HIS A 83 2.06 4.97 18.02
N GLN A 84 2.53 4.01 17.24
CA GLN A 84 3.09 4.23 15.91
C GLN A 84 2.06 4.82 14.96
N ARG A 85 2.54 5.62 14.00
CA ARG A 85 1.71 6.25 12.98
C ARG A 85 2.24 6.00 11.58
N CYS A 86 1.32 5.77 10.63
CA CYS A 86 1.67 5.63 9.22
C CYS A 86 0.63 6.34 8.35
N ASP A 87 1.06 7.37 7.63
CA ASP A 87 0.23 8.11 6.69
C ASP A 87 0.73 7.84 5.27
N MET A 88 -0.12 7.24 4.44
CA MET A 88 0.17 6.94 3.03
C MET A 88 -0.75 7.71 2.11
N VAL A 89 -0.17 8.44 1.17
CA VAL A 89 -0.87 9.12 0.07
C VAL A 89 -0.32 8.59 -1.24
N THR A 90 -1.21 8.08 -2.09
CA THR A 90 -0.85 7.67 -3.45
C THR A 90 -1.74 8.39 -4.46
N ARG A 91 -1.13 8.97 -5.49
CA ARG A 91 -1.84 9.61 -6.60
C ARG A 91 -1.37 8.99 -7.90
N VAL A 92 -2.30 8.57 -8.74
CA VAL A 92 -1.98 8.14 -10.10
C VAL A 92 -2.81 8.97 -11.07
N LEU A 93 -2.13 9.71 -11.92
CA LEU A 93 -2.73 10.53 -12.97
C LEU A 93 -2.50 9.88 -14.34
N HIS A 94 -3.57 9.55 -15.02
CA HIS A 94 -3.53 9.10 -16.42
C HIS A 94 -3.82 10.30 -17.31
N GLU A 95 -2.81 10.79 -18.03
CA GLU A 95 -2.96 11.90 -18.98
C GLU A 95 -3.29 11.41 -20.40
N VAL A 96 -2.84 10.21 -20.73
CA VAL A 96 -2.99 9.56 -22.04
C VAL A 96 -3.55 8.15 -21.91
N GLY A 97 -4.03 7.60 -23.01
CA GLY A 97 -4.74 6.32 -23.02
C GLY A 97 -3.87 5.07 -22.89
N GLU A 98 -4.53 3.90 -22.96
CA GLU A 98 -3.94 2.56 -22.91
C GLU A 98 -3.14 2.29 -21.60
N GLY A 99 -3.41 3.07 -20.54
CA GLY A 99 -2.73 2.97 -19.25
C GLY A 99 -3.34 1.94 -18.32
N TYR A 100 -2.50 1.35 -17.48
CA TYR A 100 -2.93 0.46 -16.41
C TYR A 100 -2.39 0.93 -15.07
N SER A 101 -3.25 0.99 -14.05
CA SER A 101 -2.81 1.18 -12.67
C SER A 101 -3.57 0.29 -11.69
N SER A 102 -2.86 -0.27 -10.73
CA SER A 102 -3.43 -1.06 -9.64
C SER A 102 -2.77 -0.69 -8.32
N GLN A 103 -3.58 -0.48 -7.29
CA GLN A 103 -3.12 -0.19 -5.94
C GLN A 103 -3.78 -1.17 -4.97
N LEU A 104 -2.96 -1.91 -4.22
CA LEU A 104 -3.42 -2.78 -3.14
C LEU A 104 -2.70 -2.39 -1.85
N ILE A 105 -3.43 -1.79 -0.91
CA ILE A 105 -2.88 -1.38 0.38
C ILE A 105 -3.56 -2.18 1.49
N LYS A 106 -2.74 -2.81 2.34
CA LYS A 106 -3.21 -3.63 3.47
C LYS A 106 -2.57 -3.16 4.76
N MET A 107 -3.38 -2.84 5.77
CA MET A 107 -2.93 -2.38 7.08
C MET A 107 -3.45 -3.28 8.19
N VAL A 108 -2.58 -3.58 9.15
CA VAL A 108 -2.92 -4.21 10.41
C VAL A 108 -2.46 -3.30 11.54
N LEU A 109 -3.39 -2.92 12.40
CA LEU A 109 -3.18 -1.95 13.47
C LEU A 109 -3.54 -2.57 14.82
N ASP A 110 -2.63 -2.47 15.77
CA ASP A 110 -2.85 -2.94 17.16
C ASP A 110 -2.59 -1.82 18.17
N ASP A 111 -2.92 -2.08 19.43
CA ASP A 111 -2.82 -1.13 20.54
C ASP A 111 -3.49 0.21 20.25
N SER A 112 -2.76 1.32 20.32
CA SER A 112 -3.20 2.69 20.02
C SER A 112 -2.58 3.25 18.74
N SER A 113 -2.12 2.35 17.86
CA SER A 113 -1.52 2.76 16.59
C SER A 113 -2.56 3.38 15.65
N LYS A 114 -2.08 4.25 14.77
CA LYS A 114 -2.95 5.00 13.84
C LYS A 114 -2.38 4.97 12.44
N ALA A 115 -3.26 4.80 11.46
CA ALA A 115 -2.87 4.95 10.07
C ALA A 115 -3.91 5.72 9.26
N SER A 116 -3.44 6.36 8.19
CA SER A 116 -4.30 6.89 7.16
C SER A 116 -3.85 6.45 5.78
N PHE A 117 -4.82 6.21 4.90
CA PHE A 117 -4.58 5.98 3.48
C PHE A 117 -5.49 6.88 2.66
N ARG A 118 -4.88 7.75 1.85
CA ARG A 118 -5.57 8.51 0.81
C ARG A 118 -5.05 8.06 -0.54
N GLY A 119 -5.94 7.54 -1.36
CA GLY A 119 -5.61 7.10 -2.71
C GLY A 119 -6.40 7.88 -3.74
N GLU A 120 -5.72 8.51 -4.67
CA GLU A 120 -6.33 9.31 -5.73
C GLU A 120 -6.02 8.69 -7.09
N LEU A 121 -7.05 8.35 -7.85
CA LEU A 121 -6.95 7.96 -9.25
C LEU A 121 -7.61 9.06 -10.08
N LYS A 122 -6.88 9.65 -11.02
CA LYS A 122 -7.40 10.67 -11.91
C LYS A 122 -7.15 10.29 -13.37
N ILE A 123 -8.21 10.32 -14.17
CA ILE A 123 -8.19 9.94 -15.59
C ILE A 123 -8.67 11.14 -16.39
N LEU A 124 -7.76 11.73 -17.19
CA LEU A 124 -8.06 12.90 -18.02
C LEU A 124 -8.88 12.52 -19.26
N PRO A 125 -9.53 13.48 -19.95
CA PRO A 125 -10.43 13.20 -21.08
C PRO A 125 -9.76 12.41 -22.22
N ASP A 126 -8.49 12.66 -22.49
CA ASP A 126 -7.73 12.00 -23.56
C ASP A 126 -7.23 10.59 -23.18
N ALA A 127 -7.35 10.22 -21.90
CA ALA A 127 -6.89 8.94 -21.37
C ALA A 127 -7.94 7.83 -21.57
N GLN A 128 -8.22 7.49 -22.82
CA GLN A 128 -9.16 6.42 -23.17
C GLN A 128 -8.53 5.03 -23.01
N HIS A 129 -9.36 3.99 -22.80
CA HIS A 129 -8.96 2.58 -22.63
C HIS A 129 -8.06 2.35 -21.40
N VAL A 130 -8.19 3.20 -20.37
CA VAL A 130 -7.47 3.05 -19.11
C VAL A 130 -8.16 2.01 -18.22
N GLU A 131 -7.36 1.16 -17.57
CA GLU A 131 -7.79 0.30 -16.48
C GLU A 131 -7.14 0.75 -15.17
N ALA A 132 -7.93 1.20 -14.18
CA ALA A 132 -7.44 1.76 -12.94
C ALA A 132 -8.18 1.18 -11.71
N TYR A 133 -7.45 0.50 -10.85
CA TYR A 133 -8.01 -0.21 -9.69
C TYR A 133 -7.35 0.21 -8.39
N GLN A 134 -8.16 0.38 -7.34
CA GLN A 134 -7.67 0.70 -6.01
C GLN A 134 -8.39 -0.14 -4.96
N THR A 135 -7.63 -0.84 -4.14
CA THR A 135 -8.15 -1.65 -3.04
C THR A 135 -7.39 -1.33 -1.76
N ASN A 136 -8.12 -1.00 -0.70
CA ASN A 136 -7.58 -0.86 0.64
C ASN A 136 -8.29 -1.82 1.60
N ARG A 137 -7.54 -2.65 2.31
CA ARG A 137 -8.06 -3.60 3.29
C ARG A 137 -7.33 -3.44 4.61
N ASN A 138 -8.08 -3.34 5.70
CA ASN A 138 -7.50 -3.06 7.00
C ASN A 138 -8.07 -3.99 8.06
N ILE A 139 -7.22 -4.41 9.01
CA ILE A 139 -7.59 -5.18 10.20
C ILE A 139 -7.21 -4.37 11.42
N LEU A 140 -8.17 -4.11 12.30
CA LEU A 140 -7.94 -3.55 13.63
C LEU A 140 -7.93 -4.67 14.66
N LEU A 141 -6.81 -4.85 15.34
CA LEU A 141 -6.63 -5.88 16.38
C LEU A 141 -7.01 -5.36 17.76
N SER A 142 -7.07 -4.03 17.92
CA SER A 142 -7.42 -3.33 19.14
C SER A 142 -8.57 -2.35 18.91
N ARG A 143 -9.31 -2.02 19.98
CA ARG A 143 -10.36 -0.99 19.95
C ARG A 143 -9.81 0.44 19.95
N GLN A 144 -8.56 0.64 20.32
CA GLN A 144 -7.87 1.92 20.33
C GLN A 144 -7.14 2.22 19.02
N ALA A 145 -6.96 1.20 18.18
CA ALA A 145 -6.38 1.37 16.86
C ALA A 145 -7.34 2.15 15.94
N GLU A 146 -6.77 3.08 15.17
CA GLU A 146 -7.56 3.93 14.28
C GLU A 146 -7.04 3.84 12.84
N MET A 147 -7.97 3.63 11.89
CA MET A 147 -7.68 3.68 10.46
C MET A 147 -8.61 4.67 9.76
N ILE A 148 -8.02 5.61 9.04
CA ILE A 148 -8.74 6.53 8.14
C ILE A 148 -8.44 6.12 6.71
N THR A 149 -9.48 5.93 5.89
CA THR A 149 -9.30 5.54 4.49
C THR A 149 -10.17 6.42 3.60
N GLU A 150 -9.53 7.05 2.60
CA GLU A 150 -10.14 8.03 1.69
C GLU A 150 -9.76 7.70 0.24
N PRO A 151 -10.39 6.66 -0.36
CA PRO A 151 -10.19 6.39 -1.77
C PRO A 151 -10.99 7.37 -2.63
N GLN A 152 -10.35 7.92 -3.68
CA GLN A 152 -10.96 8.85 -4.61
C GLN A 152 -10.68 8.40 -6.06
N VAL A 153 -11.71 8.47 -6.90
CA VAL A 153 -11.58 8.24 -8.34
C VAL A 153 -12.30 9.36 -9.08
N GLU A 154 -11.57 10.06 -9.94
CA GLU A 154 -12.09 11.05 -10.85
C GLU A 154 -11.82 10.61 -12.29
N SER A 155 -12.87 10.36 -13.06
CA SER A 155 -12.73 10.02 -14.47
C SER A 155 -13.45 11.04 -15.34
N TYR A 156 -12.73 11.55 -16.32
CA TYR A 156 -13.22 12.46 -17.33
C TYR A 156 -13.22 11.84 -18.73
N ALA A 157 -12.75 10.59 -18.86
CA ALA A 157 -12.80 9.79 -20.07
C ALA A 157 -14.01 8.82 -20.04
N ASP A 158 -14.54 8.48 -21.21
CA ASP A 158 -15.77 7.69 -21.35
C ASP A 158 -15.50 6.18 -21.41
N ASP A 159 -14.42 5.76 -22.12
CA ASP A 159 -14.07 4.36 -22.33
C ASP A 159 -12.95 3.92 -21.37
N VAL A 160 -13.31 3.67 -20.12
CA VAL A 160 -12.39 3.26 -19.07
C VAL A 160 -13.00 2.21 -18.14
N LYS A 161 -12.14 1.43 -17.49
CA LYS A 161 -12.51 0.56 -16.38
C LYS A 161 -11.85 1.07 -15.12
N ALA A 162 -12.62 1.64 -14.21
CA ALA A 162 -12.10 2.15 -12.95
C ALA A 162 -12.96 1.66 -11.76
N SER A 163 -12.28 1.26 -10.70
CA SER A 163 -12.97 0.91 -9.46
C SER A 163 -12.10 1.17 -8.24
N HIS A 164 -12.77 1.44 -7.13
CA HIS A 164 -12.12 1.53 -5.83
C HIS A 164 -12.93 0.77 -4.77
N GLY A 165 -12.25 0.33 -3.72
CA GLY A 165 -12.89 -0.30 -2.57
C GLY A 165 -12.04 -0.17 -1.32
N ALA A 166 -12.68 0.08 -0.19
CA ALA A 166 -12.04 0.12 1.10
C ALA A 166 -12.84 -0.70 2.11
N THR A 167 -12.14 -1.48 2.92
CA THR A 167 -12.72 -2.24 4.01
C THR A 167 -11.87 -2.13 5.26
N THR A 168 -12.51 -1.94 6.41
CA THR A 168 -11.86 -2.01 7.71
C THR A 168 -12.67 -2.95 8.59
N GLY A 169 -12.02 -3.97 9.13
CA GLY A 169 -12.66 -5.00 9.93
C GLY A 169 -11.78 -5.45 11.09
N GLN A 170 -12.15 -6.56 11.69
CA GLN A 170 -11.40 -7.24 12.73
C GLN A 170 -10.91 -8.59 12.21
N LEU A 171 -9.98 -9.21 12.94
CA LEU A 171 -9.57 -10.57 12.64
C LEU A 171 -10.77 -11.51 12.75
N ASP A 172 -10.87 -12.47 11.84
CA ASP A 172 -11.97 -13.42 11.81
C ASP A 172 -11.90 -14.40 13.00
N GLU A 173 -12.71 -14.12 14.03
CA GLU A 173 -12.80 -15.00 15.22
C GLU A 173 -13.35 -16.38 14.89
N SER A 174 -14.15 -16.54 13.82
CA SER A 174 -14.63 -17.86 13.39
C SER A 174 -13.49 -18.69 12.81
N ALA A 175 -12.62 -18.06 12.02
CA ALA A 175 -11.41 -18.71 11.51
C ALA A 175 -10.44 -19.07 12.65
N LEU A 176 -10.23 -18.17 13.62
CA LEU A 176 -9.44 -18.48 14.82
C LEU A 176 -10.01 -19.67 15.60
N PHE A 177 -11.31 -19.67 15.88
CA PHE A 177 -11.97 -20.77 16.57
C PHE A 177 -11.82 -22.07 15.81
N TYR A 178 -12.04 -22.08 14.49
CA TYR A 178 -11.89 -23.28 13.65
C TYR A 178 -10.46 -23.87 13.75
N MET A 179 -9.43 -23.02 13.72
CA MET A 179 -8.04 -23.45 13.84
C MET A 179 -7.74 -24.02 15.23
N GLN A 180 -8.29 -23.40 16.30
CA GLN A 180 -8.16 -23.91 17.67
C GLN A 180 -8.81 -25.28 17.86
N GLN A 181 -9.95 -25.55 17.21
CA GLN A 181 -10.57 -26.88 17.21
C GLN A 181 -9.69 -27.97 16.57
N ARG A 182 -8.69 -27.56 15.80
CA ARG A 182 -7.68 -28.43 15.16
C ARG A 182 -6.35 -28.42 15.90
N CYS A 183 -6.35 -28.06 17.19
CA CYS A 183 -5.18 -28.02 18.04
C CYS A 183 -4.10 -26.99 17.64
N VAL A 184 -4.45 -25.98 16.84
CA VAL A 184 -3.57 -24.83 16.59
C VAL A 184 -3.75 -23.84 17.73
N GLY A 185 -2.67 -23.50 18.44
CA GLY A 185 -2.72 -22.51 19.51
C GLY A 185 -3.20 -21.14 19.01
N ARG A 186 -3.86 -20.34 19.87
CA ARG A 186 -4.47 -19.05 19.48
C ARG A 186 -3.45 -18.10 18.81
N GLU A 187 -2.26 -17.97 19.39
CA GLU A 187 -1.21 -17.10 18.84
C GLU A 187 -0.71 -17.59 17.48
N SER A 188 -0.52 -18.91 17.33
CA SER A 188 -0.14 -19.49 16.03
C SER A 188 -1.22 -19.30 14.96
N ALA A 189 -2.50 -19.44 15.36
CA ALA A 189 -3.61 -19.20 14.46
C ALA A 189 -3.70 -17.72 14.03
N ARG A 190 -3.54 -16.77 14.97
CA ARG A 190 -3.48 -15.34 14.69
C ARG A 190 -2.37 -15.01 13.71
N ARG A 191 -1.17 -15.55 13.93
CA ARG A 191 -0.01 -15.38 13.05
C ARG A 191 -0.29 -15.86 11.63
N LEU A 192 -0.82 -17.06 11.49
CA LEU A 192 -1.16 -17.63 10.18
C LEU A 192 -2.18 -16.79 9.43
N LEU A 193 -3.21 -16.27 10.11
CA LEU A 193 -4.21 -15.41 9.50
C LEU A 193 -3.64 -14.06 9.07
N LEU A 194 -2.73 -13.46 9.83
CA LEU A 194 -2.08 -12.21 9.46
C LEU A 194 -1.08 -12.41 8.30
N CYS A 195 -0.31 -13.49 8.29
CA CYS A 195 0.53 -13.83 7.15
C CYS A 195 -0.32 -14.04 5.88
N ALA A 196 -1.43 -14.79 5.99
CA ALA A 196 -2.35 -14.98 4.88
C ALA A 196 -3.01 -13.68 4.42
N PHE A 197 -3.28 -12.75 5.34
CA PHE A 197 -3.80 -11.43 4.98
C PHE A 197 -2.81 -10.63 4.14
N PHE A 198 -1.52 -10.67 4.42
CA PHE A 198 -0.50 -9.96 3.66
C PHE A 198 0.02 -10.72 2.43
N ASP A 199 -0.34 -11.98 2.24
CA ASP A 199 0.22 -12.86 1.21
C ASP A 199 0.12 -12.28 -0.22
N ASP A 200 -0.98 -11.59 -0.56
CA ASP A 200 -1.15 -10.95 -1.87
C ASP A 200 -0.10 -9.85 -2.14
N VAL A 201 0.41 -9.19 -1.10
CA VAL A 201 1.48 -8.19 -1.21
C VAL A 201 2.84 -8.87 -1.19
N LEU A 202 3.04 -9.84 -0.29
CA LEU A 202 4.32 -10.53 -0.13
C LEU A 202 4.73 -11.28 -1.40
N ARG A 203 3.80 -11.93 -2.09
CA ARG A 203 4.07 -12.67 -3.33
C ARG A 203 4.51 -11.81 -4.51
N THR A 204 4.26 -10.51 -4.46
CA THR A 204 4.69 -9.60 -5.53
C THR A 204 6.10 -9.06 -5.35
N LEU A 205 6.71 -9.27 -4.18
CA LEU A 205 8.11 -8.95 -3.94
C LEU A 205 9.02 -9.87 -4.75
N THR A 206 9.91 -9.29 -5.54
CA THR A 206 10.86 -10.01 -6.38
C THR A 206 12.10 -10.47 -5.62
N ASP A 207 12.40 -9.83 -4.48
CA ASP A 207 13.52 -10.16 -3.59
C ASP A 207 13.07 -11.15 -2.50
N GLU A 208 13.43 -12.43 -2.66
CA GLU A 208 13.10 -13.50 -1.73
C GLU A 208 13.70 -13.25 -0.32
N GLN A 209 14.90 -12.68 -0.24
CA GLN A 209 15.53 -12.39 1.04
C GLN A 209 14.75 -11.30 1.80
N MET A 210 14.31 -10.26 1.11
CA MET A 210 13.46 -9.22 1.70
C MET A 210 12.10 -9.78 2.13
N GLN A 211 11.50 -10.66 1.34
CA GLN A 211 10.26 -11.34 1.69
C GLN A 211 10.40 -12.14 2.99
N GLU A 212 11.48 -12.92 3.13
CA GLU A 212 11.77 -13.68 4.35
C GLU A 212 11.95 -12.76 5.57
N GLN A 213 12.70 -11.66 5.43
CA GLN A 213 12.88 -10.68 6.51
C GLN A 213 11.56 -10.05 6.97
N ILE A 214 10.66 -9.75 6.05
CA ILE A 214 9.34 -9.18 6.38
C ILE A 214 8.51 -10.22 7.14
N ILE A 215 8.49 -11.46 6.68
CA ILE A 215 7.78 -12.57 7.35
C ILE A 215 8.35 -12.80 8.76
N GLU A 216 9.66 -12.75 8.93
CA GLU A 216 10.32 -12.85 10.22
C GLU A 216 9.85 -11.74 11.17
N LYS A 217 9.82 -10.49 10.70
CA LYS A 217 9.30 -9.34 11.49
C LYS A 217 7.83 -9.50 11.89
N ILE A 218 6.98 -10.01 10.99
CA ILE A 218 5.59 -10.31 11.32
C ILE A 218 5.54 -11.39 12.43
N ASN A 219 6.37 -12.42 12.32
CA ASN A 219 6.44 -13.49 13.32
C ASN A 219 6.96 -13.01 14.67
N GLU A 220 7.99 -12.17 14.70
CA GLU A 220 8.51 -11.57 15.94
C GLU A 220 7.45 -10.72 16.67
N TYR A 221 6.66 -9.98 15.92
CA TYR A 221 5.62 -9.12 16.50
C TYR A 221 4.49 -9.92 17.16
N ILE A 222 4.13 -11.06 16.60
CA ILE A 222 2.99 -11.87 17.08
C ILE A 222 3.43 -12.93 18.11
N GLY A 223 4.72 -13.16 18.28
CA GLY A 223 5.29 -14.16 19.21
C GLY A 223 5.52 -13.61 20.57
#